data_4d127a9932e39f379ec266904d02ccbe
#
_entry.id   4d127a9932e39f379ec266904d02ccbe
#
_cell.length_a   1.000
_cell.length_b   1.000
_cell.length_c   1.000
_cell.angle_alpha   90.00
_cell.angle_beta   90.00
_cell.angle_gamma   90.00
#
_symmetry.space_group_name_H-M   'P 1'
#
loop_
_entity.id
_entity.type
_entity.pdbx_description
1 polymer ?
#
loop_
_entity_poly.entity_id
_entity_poly.type
_entity_poly.pdbx_seq_one_letter_code
_entity_poly.pdbx_strand_id
1 'polypeptide(L)'
;MAHEVVLIPGDGTGPELTEATRRVLEATGVEFEWDVREAGADVMDKHGGNPLPDDVLDAVRRTGVALKGPITTPVGGGFRSVNVELRKSLDLYGQVRPCKTYPGVRTRFDDVDLVIVRENTEDLYAGIEYEVGTPEAEELISWIESRGSSLRNRDAGISIKPISVTGTRRIVQFAFDYARRLGRRKVTAVHKANIMKFTDGLYLRVAREVAAENPDIAFDDRIVDNMCMQLVQRPEEYDLLVLPNLYGDILSDLCAGMIGGLGVAPGANFGDGIAIFEPTHGSAPKYAGQNKVNPIAMMLSGMLMLRHLEEHSAADRMERAIAEVIREGESVTYDMKPSRDDPTAVGTSEVADAIIGKLEVLV
;
A
#
# COMPACT_ATOMS: atom_id res chain seq x y z
N MET A 1 -11.74 -10.74 -23.96
CA MET A 1 -11.59 -12.01 -23.18
C MET A 1 -11.67 -11.63 -21.73
N ALA A 2 -12.39 -12.41 -20.92
CA ALA A 2 -12.49 -12.13 -19.49
C ALA A 2 -11.11 -12.21 -18.81
N HIS A 3 -10.85 -11.31 -17.88
CA HIS A 3 -9.65 -11.35 -17.04
C HIS A 3 -9.90 -12.25 -15.84
N GLU A 4 -9.08 -13.28 -15.67
CA GLU A 4 -9.11 -14.12 -14.48
C GLU A 4 -8.40 -13.39 -13.33
N VAL A 5 -9.10 -13.13 -12.23
CA VAL A 5 -8.60 -12.36 -11.07
C VAL A 5 -8.97 -13.07 -9.78
N VAL A 6 -7.98 -13.24 -8.90
CA VAL A 6 -8.26 -13.72 -7.54
C VAL A 6 -8.90 -12.60 -6.73
N LEU A 7 -10.04 -12.88 -6.11
CA LEU A 7 -10.73 -11.96 -5.19
C LEU A 7 -10.61 -12.49 -3.75
N ILE A 8 -9.94 -11.73 -2.89
CA ILE A 8 -9.77 -12.06 -1.48
C ILE A 8 -10.59 -11.04 -0.67
N PRO A 9 -11.76 -11.43 -0.12
CA PRO A 9 -12.62 -10.50 0.62
C PRO A 9 -11.95 -9.88 1.84
N GLY A 10 -11.07 -10.61 2.55
CA GLY A 10 -10.43 -10.16 3.77
C GLY A 10 -11.33 -10.24 5.00
N ASP A 11 -10.98 -9.46 6.05
CA ASP A 11 -11.63 -9.49 7.37
C ASP A 11 -12.49 -8.25 7.63
N GLY A 12 -13.36 -8.35 8.62
CA GLY A 12 -14.11 -7.22 9.16
C GLY A 12 -14.99 -6.54 8.11
N THR A 13 -14.65 -5.32 7.70
CA THR A 13 -15.36 -4.58 6.63
C THR A 13 -14.96 -5.02 5.22
N GLY A 14 -13.99 -5.88 5.09
CA GLY A 14 -13.45 -6.35 3.79
C GLY A 14 -14.51 -6.90 2.84
N PRO A 15 -15.39 -7.84 3.26
CA PRO A 15 -16.43 -8.39 2.39
C PRO A 15 -17.36 -7.33 1.79
N GLU A 16 -17.75 -6.31 2.57
CA GLU A 16 -18.61 -5.21 2.09
C GLU A 16 -17.89 -4.34 1.07
N LEU A 17 -16.62 -4.02 1.36
CA LEU A 17 -15.79 -3.17 0.50
C LEU A 17 -15.45 -3.86 -0.83
N THR A 18 -15.10 -5.16 -0.78
CA THR A 18 -14.82 -5.95 -1.97
C THR A 18 -16.04 -6.14 -2.86
N GLU A 19 -17.21 -6.41 -2.28
CA GLU A 19 -18.45 -6.54 -3.04
C GLU A 19 -18.84 -5.22 -3.71
N ALA A 20 -18.78 -4.09 -2.98
CA ALA A 20 -19.02 -2.76 -3.53
C ALA A 20 -18.06 -2.45 -4.69
N THR A 21 -16.77 -2.79 -4.54
CA THR A 21 -15.76 -2.58 -5.56
C THR A 21 -15.95 -3.49 -6.77
N ARG A 22 -16.28 -4.78 -6.56
CA ARG A 22 -16.59 -5.73 -7.64
C ARG A 22 -17.70 -5.22 -8.53
N ARG A 23 -18.82 -4.74 -7.94
CA ARG A 23 -19.95 -4.17 -8.67
C ARG A 23 -19.57 -2.98 -9.55
N VAL A 24 -18.73 -2.08 -9.02
CA VAL A 24 -18.23 -0.91 -9.78
C VAL A 24 -17.31 -1.35 -10.93
N LEU A 25 -16.42 -2.33 -10.69
CA LEU A 25 -15.53 -2.87 -11.71
C LEU A 25 -16.33 -3.53 -12.85
N GLU A 26 -17.31 -4.36 -12.54
CA GLU A 26 -18.21 -4.99 -13.53
C GLU A 26 -19.00 -3.94 -14.34
N ALA A 27 -19.43 -2.84 -13.70
CA ALA A 27 -20.13 -1.74 -14.36
C ALA A 27 -19.25 -0.95 -15.35
N THR A 28 -17.91 -1.11 -15.31
CA THR A 28 -17.02 -0.53 -16.35
C THR A 28 -17.16 -1.18 -17.72
N GLY A 29 -17.82 -2.35 -17.79
CA GLY A 29 -17.95 -3.15 -19.00
C GLY A 29 -16.77 -4.09 -19.27
N VAL A 30 -15.76 -4.12 -18.42
CA VAL A 30 -14.68 -5.11 -18.46
C VAL A 30 -15.19 -6.45 -17.93
N GLU A 31 -14.91 -7.52 -18.65
CA GLU A 31 -15.32 -8.87 -18.26
C GLU A 31 -14.30 -9.47 -17.29
N PHE A 32 -14.76 -9.96 -16.12
CA PHE A 32 -13.94 -10.64 -15.12
C PHE A 32 -14.42 -12.06 -14.85
N GLU A 33 -13.46 -12.96 -14.62
CA GLU A 33 -13.69 -14.27 -14.04
C GLU A 33 -13.06 -14.29 -12.63
N TRP A 34 -13.91 -14.15 -11.61
CA TRP A 34 -13.50 -14.02 -10.22
C TRP A 34 -13.23 -15.39 -9.57
N ASP A 35 -11.97 -15.69 -9.23
CA ASP A 35 -11.58 -16.81 -8.37
C ASP A 35 -11.59 -16.34 -6.90
N VAL A 36 -12.70 -16.57 -6.19
CA VAL A 36 -12.87 -16.09 -4.82
C VAL A 36 -12.14 -17.02 -3.85
N ARG A 37 -11.21 -16.45 -3.07
CA ARG A 37 -10.42 -17.16 -2.07
C ARG A 37 -10.52 -16.50 -0.70
N GLU A 38 -10.62 -17.31 0.36
CA GLU A 38 -10.70 -16.82 1.74
C GLU A 38 -9.31 -16.78 2.39
N ALA A 39 -8.94 -15.62 2.94
CA ALA A 39 -7.74 -15.44 3.78
C ALA A 39 -8.03 -14.38 4.85
N GLY A 40 -7.42 -14.53 6.01
CA GLY A 40 -7.54 -13.59 7.12
C GLY A 40 -7.84 -14.26 8.45
N ALA A 41 -8.00 -13.46 9.50
CA ALA A 41 -8.28 -13.89 10.84
C ALA A 41 -9.68 -14.53 10.98
N ASP A 42 -10.67 -13.96 10.27
CA ASP A 42 -12.08 -14.35 10.37
C ASP A 42 -12.34 -15.78 9.82
N VAL A 43 -11.41 -16.31 9.03
CA VAL A 43 -11.56 -17.64 8.40
C VAL A 43 -10.57 -18.69 8.91
N MET A 44 -9.73 -18.37 9.89
CA MET A 44 -8.71 -19.28 10.45
C MET A 44 -9.30 -20.61 10.92
N ASP A 45 -10.47 -20.59 11.58
CA ASP A 45 -11.09 -21.81 12.10
C ASP A 45 -11.48 -22.79 10.99
N LYS A 46 -11.83 -22.31 9.81
CA LYS A 46 -12.13 -23.13 8.63
C LYS A 46 -10.87 -23.81 8.06
N HIS A 47 -9.70 -23.21 8.28
CA HIS A 47 -8.41 -23.63 7.71
C HIS A 47 -7.42 -24.17 8.76
N GLY A 48 -7.93 -24.75 9.86
CA GLY A 48 -7.10 -25.40 10.91
C GLY A 48 -6.14 -24.43 11.61
N GLY A 49 -6.52 -23.17 11.74
CA GLY A 49 -5.72 -22.12 12.38
C GLY A 49 -4.78 -21.36 11.43
N ASN A 50 -4.79 -21.69 10.14
CA ASN A 50 -3.96 -20.98 9.13
C ASN A 50 -4.72 -19.79 8.53
N PRO A 51 -4.26 -18.54 8.73
CA PRO A 51 -4.90 -17.36 8.17
C PRO A 51 -4.58 -17.12 6.67
N LEU A 52 -3.60 -17.84 6.11
CA LEU A 52 -3.20 -17.77 4.71
C LEU A 52 -3.05 -19.18 4.13
N PRO A 53 -4.13 -19.81 3.67
CA PRO A 53 -4.07 -21.14 3.06
C PRO A 53 -3.23 -21.18 1.78
N ASP A 54 -2.58 -22.30 1.51
CA ASP A 54 -1.70 -22.48 0.34
C ASP A 54 -2.45 -22.33 -0.98
N ASP A 55 -3.72 -22.73 -1.04
CA ASP A 55 -4.56 -22.59 -2.24
C ASP A 55 -4.79 -21.13 -2.66
N VAL A 56 -4.73 -20.18 -1.71
CA VAL A 56 -4.76 -18.73 -2.02
C VAL A 56 -3.48 -18.33 -2.74
N LEU A 57 -2.32 -18.75 -2.22
CA LEU A 57 -1.02 -18.47 -2.84
C LEU A 57 -0.91 -19.08 -4.24
N ASP A 58 -1.38 -20.32 -4.39
CA ASP A 58 -1.35 -21.02 -5.67
C ASP A 58 -2.31 -20.39 -6.69
N ALA A 59 -3.49 -19.95 -6.28
CA ALA A 59 -4.40 -19.21 -7.13
C ALA A 59 -3.76 -17.90 -7.62
N VAL A 60 -3.14 -17.11 -6.73
CA VAL A 60 -2.49 -15.86 -7.11
C VAL A 60 -1.28 -16.10 -8.03
N ARG A 61 -0.47 -17.14 -7.79
CA ARG A 61 0.64 -17.52 -8.71
C ARG A 61 0.13 -17.89 -10.11
N ARG A 62 -1.00 -18.56 -10.19
CA ARG A 62 -1.60 -19.00 -11.46
C ARG A 62 -2.17 -17.82 -12.25
N THR A 63 -2.92 -16.94 -11.61
CA THR A 63 -3.58 -15.80 -12.27
C THR A 63 -2.65 -14.61 -12.51
N GLY A 64 -1.65 -14.44 -11.64
CA GLY A 64 -0.77 -13.27 -11.63
C GLY A 64 -1.41 -11.99 -11.07
N VAL A 65 -2.73 -11.96 -10.85
CA VAL A 65 -3.46 -10.76 -10.42
C VAL A 65 -4.46 -11.08 -9.31
N ALA A 66 -4.46 -10.26 -8.27
CA ALA A 66 -5.46 -10.34 -7.20
C ALA A 66 -5.97 -8.96 -6.76
N LEU A 67 -7.24 -8.91 -6.38
CA LEU A 67 -7.87 -7.80 -5.67
C LEU A 67 -8.18 -8.27 -4.25
N LYS A 68 -7.64 -7.55 -3.24
CA LYS A 68 -7.68 -8.01 -1.85
C LYS A 68 -8.26 -6.94 -0.92
N GLY A 69 -9.30 -7.29 -0.17
CA GLY A 69 -9.80 -6.50 0.94
C GLY A 69 -8.81 -6.43 2.12
N PRO A 70 -9.09 -5.58 3.10
CA PRO A 70 -8.24 -5.43 4.29
C PRO A 70 -8.26 -6.71 5.13
N ILE A 71 -7.09 -7.05 5.70
CA ILE A 71 -6.92 -8.20 6.60
C ILE A 71 -6.45 -7.71 7.97
N THR A 72 -6.99 -8.32 9.03
CA THR A 72 -6.66 -8.01 10.42
C THR A 72 -5.26 -8.52 10.78
N THR A 73 -4.44 -7.64 11.35
CA THR A 73 -3.16 -8.00 11.96
C THR A 73 -3.26 -7.81 13.47
N PRO A 74 -3.09 -8.86 14.31
CA PRO A 74 -3.11 -8.73 15.77
C PRO A 74 -1.99 -7.80 16.27
N VAL A 75 -2.26 -7.04 17.34
CA VAL A 75 -1.27 -6.18 17.98
C VAL A 75 -0.72 -6.87 19.23
N GLY A 76 0.60 -6.88 19.40
CA GLY A 76 1.27 -7.31 20.64
C GLY A 76 1.39 -8.81 20.88
N GLY A 77 0.84 -9.66 20.03
CA GLY A 77 0.92 -11.13 20.13
C GLY A 77 -0.04 -11.82 19.17
N GLY A 78 0.17 -13.11 18.91
CA GLY A 78 -0.63 -13.89 17.97
C GLY A 78 0.16 -14.30 16.72
N PHE A 79 -0.52 -14.50 15.58
CA PHE A 79 0.13 -14.88 14.34
C PHE A 79 0.78 -13.66 13.64
N ARG A 80 1.79 -13.92 12.81
CA ARG A 80 2.44 -12.88 12.01
C ARG A 80 1.44 -12.29 11.01
N SER A 81 1.66 -11.02 10.64
CA SER A 81 0.81 -10.34 9.66
C SER A 81 0.67 -11.14 8.37
N VAL A 82 -0.58 -11.50 8.04
CA VAL A 82 -0.93 -12.18 6.78
C VAL A 82 -0.46 -11.37 5.58
N ASN A 83 -0.56 -10.03 5.64
CA ASN A 83 -0.08 -9.16 4.58
C ASN A 83 1.44 -9.28 4.38
N VAL A 84 2.22 -9.37 5.46
CA VAL A 84 3.69 -9.56 5.38
C VAL A 84 4.02 -10.94 4.83
N GLU A 85 3.32 -11.98 5.29
CA GLU A 85 3.53 -13.35 4.80
C GLU A 85 3.20 -13.47 3.31
N LEU A 86 2.09 -12.90 2.88
CA LEU A 86 1.66 -12.89 1.48
C LEU A 86 2.70 -12.19 0.58
N ARG A 87 3.24 -11.04 1.02
CA ARG A 87 4.30 -10.32 0.31
C ARG A 87 5.59 -11.13 0.21
N LYS A 88 5.97 -11.83 1.27
CA LYS A 88 7.17 -12.69 1.30
C LYS A 88 7.00 -13.94 0.44
N SER A 89 5.88 -14.66 0.59
CA SER A 89 5.61 -15.91 -0.13
C SER A 89 5.48 -15.75 -1.64
N LEU A 90 5.09 -14.56 -2.10
CA LEU A 90 4.93 -14.20 -3.51
C LEU A 90 6.03 -13.26 -4.03
N ASP A 91 7.06 -12.98 -3.24
CA ASP A 91 8.13 -12.01 -3.54
C ASP A 91 7.61 -10.68 -4.09
N LEU A 92 6.60 -10.10 -3.43
CA LEU A 92 6.03 -8.80 -3.80
C LEU A 92 6.93 -7.68 -3.27
N TYR A 93 8.02 -7.44 -3.95
CA TYR A 93 9.10 -6.57 -3.49
C TYR A 93 8.80 -5.08 -3.56
N GLY A 94 7.85 -4.67 -4.40
CA GLY A 94 7.51 -3.26 -4.60
C GLY A 94 6.08 -2.95 -4.20
N GLN A 95 5.88 -2.05 -3.22
CA GLN A 95 4.56 -1.52 -2.91
C GLN A 95 4.42 -0.12 -3.48
N VAL A 96 3.30 0.13 -4.15
CA VAL A 96 2.96 1.42 -4.74
C VAL A 96 1.74 1.98 -4.02
N ARG A 97 1.84 3.23 -3.57
CA ARG A 97 0.76 3.98 -2.92
C ARG A 97 0.64 5.36 -3.58
N PRO A 98 -0.22 5.53 -4.57
CA PRO A 98 -0.52 6.84 -5.14
C PRO A 98 -1.24 7.72 -4.11
N CYS A 99 -0.82 8.97 -4.02
CA CYS A 99 -1.40 9.98 -3.15
C CYS A 99 -1.80 11.18 -4.00
N LYS A 100 -3.10 11.24 -4.33
CA LYS A 100 -3.68 12.28 -5.19
C LYS A 100 -4.88 12.89 -4.49
N THR A 101 -4.95 14.23 -4.46
CA THR A 101 -6.12 14.95 -3.96
C THR A 101 -7.25 14.88 -4.97
N TYR A 102 -8.47 14.67 -4.45
CA TYR A 102 -9.69 14.77 -5.24
C TYR A 102 -10.53 15.96 -4.73
N PRO A 103 -10.97 16.87 -5.59
CA PRO A 103 -11.85 17.97 -5.20
C PRO A 103 -13.10 17.47 -4.49
N GLY A 104 -13.38 17.98 -3.31
CA GLY A 104 -14.48 17.54 -2.44
C GLY A 104 -14.01 16.76 -1.21
N VAL A 105 -12.81 16.20 -1.22
CA VAL A 105 -12.22 15.61 -0.02
C VAL A 105 -11.76 16.69 0.94
N ARG A 106 -12.00 16.50 2.24
CA ARG A 106 -11.56 17.44 3.28
C ARG A 106 -10.08 17.26 3.57
N THR A 107 -9.28 18.17 3.04
CA THR A 107 -7.85 18.25 3.30
C THR A 107 -7.41 19.71 3.41
N ARG A 108 -6.15 19.92 3.86
CA ARG A 108 -5.49 21.22 3.88
C ARG A 108 -4.64 21.47 2.64
N PHE A 109 -4.58 20.50 1.74
CA PHE A 109 -3.74 20.51 0.54
C PHE A 109 -4.65 20.44 -0.70
N ASP A 110 -4.46 21.36 -1.63
CA ASP A 110 -5.32 21.47 -2.80
C ASP A 110 -4.83 20.66 -4.00
N ASP A 111 -3.51 20.47 -4.14
CA ASP A 111 -2.90 19.86 -5.33
C ASP A 111 -1.71 18.95 -4.93
N VAL A 112 -2.03 17.78 -4.39
CA VAL A 112 -1.07 16.72 -4.15
C VAL A 112 -1.26 15.63 -5.19
N ASP A 113 -0.22 15.32 -5.94
CA ASP A 113 -0.18 14.19 -6.87
C ASP A 113 1.20 13.57 -6.88
N LEU A 114 1.47 12.68 -5.94
CA LEU A 114 2.72 11.96 -5.81
C LEU A 114 2.51 10.47 -5.63
N VAL A 115 3.56 9.69 -5.87
CA VAL A 115 3.54 8.23 -5.72
C VAL A 115 4.62 7.80 -4.76
N ILE A 116 4.26 7.00 -3.76
CA ILE A 116 5.21 6.30 -2.90
C ILE A 116 5.51 4.92 -3.50
N VAL A 117 6.78 4.63 -3.72
CA VAL A 117 7.30 3.30 -4.06
C VAL A 117 8.12 2.81 -2.87
N ARG A 118 7.58 1.82 -2.15
CA ARG A 118 8.13 1.25 -0.93
C ARG A 118 8.75 -0.12 -1.20
N GLU A 119 9.97 -0.33 -0.77
CA GLU A 119 10.55 -1.67 -0.69
C GLU A 119 9.78 -2.50 0.35
N ASN A 120 9.56 -3.79 0.09
CA ASN A 120 8.62 -4.62 0.86
C ASN A 120 9.24 -5.86 1.52
N THR A 121 10.52 -6.18 1.25
CA THR A 121 11.10 -7.49 1.61
C THR A 121 12.20 -7.43 2.66
N GLU A 122 12.83 -6.28 2.81
CA GLU A 122 13.98 -6.05 3.71
C GLU A 122 13.64 -5.07 4.83
N ASP A 123 14.68 -4.42 5.37
CA ASP A 123 14.60 -3.44 6.45
C ASP A 123 14.15 -4.10 7.76
N LEU A 124 13.62 -3.36 8.69
CA LEU A 124 13.09 -3.87 9.97
C LEU A 124 11.92 -4.84 9.79
N TYR A 125 11.24 -4.79 8.68
CA TYR A 125 10.18 -5.75 8.30
C TYR A 125 10.69 -7.15 7.93
N ALA A 126 12.03 -7.36 7.85
CA ALA A 126 12.61 -8.70 7.80
C ALA A 126 12.21 -9.54 9.03
N GLY A 127 11.89 -8.87 10.16
CA GLY A 127 11.41 -9.52 11.39
C GLY A 127 12.51 -10.30 12.10
N ILE A 128 13.76 -9.84 12.02
CA ILE A 128 14.90 -10.40 12.75
C ILE A 128 15.00 -9.64 14.07
N GLU A 129 14.43 -10.24 15.11
CA GLU A 129 14.30 -9.60 16.42
C GLU A 129 14.71 -10.54 17.55
N TYR A 130 15.24 -9.95 18.60
CA TYR A 130 15.69 -10.64 19.81
C TYR A 130 15.07 -9.96 21.04
N GLU A 131 14.32 -10.74 21.81
CA GLU A 131 13.63 -10.24 22.99
C GLU A 131 14.62 -10.02 24.15
N VAL A 132 14.40 -8.97 24.92
CA VAL A 132 15.22 -8.64 26.08
C VAL A 132 15.28 -9.80 27.08
N GLY A 133 16.49 -10.08 27.59
CA GLY A 133 16.73 -11.12 28.59
C GLY A 133 16.73 -12.56 28.07
N THR A 134 16.62 -12.76 26.75
CA THR A 134 16.78 -14.10 26.14
C THR A 134 18.28 -14.44 25.96
N PRO A 135 18.64 -15.74 25.98
CA PRO A 135 20.02 -16.17 25.73
C PRO A 135 20.57 -15.65 24.38
N GLU A 136 19.72 -15.64 23.34
CA GLU A 136 20.07 -15.19 21.98
C GLU A 136 20.38 -13.69 21.95
N ALA A 137 19.61 -12.87 22.69
CA ALA A 137 19.88 -11.44 22.83
C ALA A 137 21.20 -11.18 23.55
N GLU A 138 21.46 -11.90 24.64
CA GLU A 138 22.71 -11.80 25.41
C GLU A 138 23.93 -12.25 24.59
N GLU A 139 23.80 -13.31 23.78
CA GLU A 139 24.85 -13.76 22.86
C GLU A 139 25.17 -12.69 21.82
N LEU A 140 24.13 -12.12 21.19
CA LEU A 140 24.29 -11.04 20.20
C LEU A 140 24.96 -9.81 20.81
N ILE A 141 24.52 -9.37 22.01
CA ILE A 141 25.12 -8.24 22.72
C ILE A 141 26.60 -8.51 22.99
N SER A 142 26.92 -9.70 23.51
CA SER A 142 28.31 -10.12 23.81
C SER A 142 29.18 -10.17 22.54
N TRP A 143 28.61 -10.62 21.42
CA TRP A 143 29.30 -10.58 20.13
C TRP A 143 29.60 -9.14 19.67
N ILE A 144 28.62 -8.23 19.77
CA ILE A 144 28.79 -6.80 19.45
C ILE A 144 29.90 -6.20 20.28
N GLU A 145 29.91 -6.45 21.59
CA GLU A 145 30.94 -5.95 22.52
C GLU A 145 32.33 -6.51 22.20
N SER A 146 32.43 -7.78 21.81
CA SER A 146 33.68 -8.40 21.38
C SER A 146 34.29 -7.75 20.13
N ARG A 147 33.49 -7.00 19.35
CA ARG A 147 33.91 -6.27 18.16
C ARG A 147 34.21 -4.79 18.42
N GLY A 148 34.24 -4.38 19.68
CA GLY A 148 34.62 -3.03 20.08
C GLY A 148 33.48 -2.01 20.06
N SER A 149 32.25 -2.46 19.87
CA SER A 149 31.03 -1.65 20.05
C SER A 149 30.37 -2.01 21.38
N SER A 150 29.57 -1.12 21.94
CA SER A 150 28.84 -1.42 23.18
C SER A 150 27.44 -0.80 23.15
N LEU A 151 26.49 -1.51 23.72
CA LEU A 151 25.19 -0.95 24.04
C LEU A 151 25.28 -0.17 25.36
N ARG A 152 24.62 0.98 25.42
CA ARG A 152 24.58 1.75 26.68
C ARG A 152 23.91 0.95 27.82
N ASN A 153 22.85 0.22 27.50
CA ASN A 153 22.10 -0.63 28.42
C ASN A 153 22.00 -2.02 27.81
N ARG A 154 22.28 -3.06 28.60
CA ARG A 154 22.22 -4.46 28.14
C ARG A 154 20.79 -5.03 28.21
N ASP A 155 19.91 -4.41 28.99
CA ASP A 155 18.49 -4.75 29.07
C ASP A 155 17.71 -4.21 27.87
N ALA A 156 18.13 -4.58 26.68
CA ALA A 156 17.61 -4.09 25.43
C ALA A 156 17.06 -5.23 24.54
N GLY A 157 15.91 -4.98 23.91
CA GLY A 157 15.49 -5.74 22.75
C GLY A 157 16.25 -5.26 21.51
N ILE A 158 16.52 -6.13 20.54
CA ILE A 158 17.32 -5.82 19.36
C ILE A 158 16.56 -6.20 18.10
N SER A 159 16.44 -5.26 17.16
CA SER A 159 15.98 -5.51 15.79
C SER A 159 17.11 -5.29 14.80
N ILE A 160 17.24 -6.15 13.80
CA ILE A 160 18.26 -6.04 12.76
C ILE A 160 17.63 -5.45 11.49
N LYS A 161 18.28 -4.39 10.97
CA LYS A 161 17.92 -3.71 9.74
C LYS A 161 18.85 -4.13 8.60
N PRO A 162 18.51 -5.15 7.80
CA PRO A 162 19.28 -5.49 6.59
C PRO A 162 18.84 -4.59 5.43
N ILE A 163 19.83 -4.11 4.65
CA ILE A 163 19.63 -3.47 3.35
C ILE A 163 20.62 -4.07 2.39
N SER A 164 20.17 -4.66 1.29
CA SER A 164 21.02 -5.32 0.30
C SER A 164 21.20 -4.48 -0.98
N VAL A 165 22.27 -4.77 -1.71
CA VAL A 165 22.49 -4.21 -3.05
C VAL A 165 21.37 -4.70 -4.00
N THR A 166 21.04 -5.98 -3.93
CA THR A 166 20.05 -6.61 -4.82
C THR A 166 18.64 -6.04 -4.59
N GLY A 167 18.17 -5.98 -3.34
CA GLY A 167 16.86 -5.43 -2.99
C GLY A 167 16.77 -3.95 -3.35
N THR A 168 17.83 -3.17 -3.03
CA THR A 168 17.88 -1.75 -3.38
C THR A 168 17.84 -1.52 -4.88
N ARG A 169 18.66 -2.23 -5.66
CA ARG A 169 18.68 -2.09 -7.12
C ARG A 169 17.33 -2.42 -7.71
N ARG A 170 16.69 -3.51 -7.25
CA ARG A 170 15.39 -3.97 -7.73
C ARG A 170 14.30 -2.92 -7.50
N ILE A 171 14.18 -2.38 -6.29
CA ILE A 171 13.13 -1.40 -5.98
C ILE A 171 13.37 -0.06 -6.65
N VAL A 172 14.60 0.39 -6.75
CA VAL A 172 14.90 1.67 -7.41
C VAL A 172 14.68 1.55 -8.92
N GLN A 173 15.10 0.45 -9.56
CA GLN A 173 14.80 0.22 -10.99
C GLN A 173 13.29 0.17 -11.22
N PHE A 174 12.55 -0.57 -10.38
CA PHE A 174 11.09 -0.59 -10.43
C PHE A 174 10.49 0.83 -10.35
N ALA A 175 11.02 1.69 -9.47
CA ALA A 175 10.56 3.06 -9.34
C ALA A 175 10.75 3.88 -10.62
N PHE A 176 11.88 3.74 -11.31
CA PHE A 176 12.12 4.40 -12.60
C PHE A 176 11.19 3.86 -13.70
N ASP A 177 11.01 2.53 -13.77
CA ASP A 177 10.12 1.91 -14.76
C ASP A 177 8.65 2.29 -14.51
N TYR A 178 8.26 2.36 -13.24
CA TYR A 178 6.92 2.80 -12.86
C TYR A 178 6.70 4.30 -13.17
N ALA A 179 7.71 5.13 -12.92
CA ALA A 179 7.68 6.55 -13.28
C ALA A 179 7.48 6.75 -14.80
N ARG A 180 8.19 6.01 -15.64
CA ARG A 180 8.00 6.05 -17.12
C ARG A 180 6.57 5.67 -17.51
N ARG A 181 6.05 4.58 -16.94
CA ARG A 181 4.71 4.09 -17.23
C ARG A 181 3.63 5.13 -16.91
N LEU A 182 3.84 5.92 -15.85
CA LEU A 182 2.92 6.99 -15.44
C LEU A 182 3.24 8.37 -16.04
N GLY A 183 4.28 8.51 -16.86
CA GLY A 183 4.73 9.80 -17.37
C GLY A 183 5.27 10.75 -16.31
N ARG A 184 5.75 10.22 -15.18
CA ARG A 184 6.40 10.97 -14.10
C ARG A 184 7.80 11.40 -14.51
N ARG A 185 8.23 12.57 -14.04
CA ARG A 185 9.46 13.22 -14.50
C ARG A 185 10.61 13.15 -13.51
N LYS A 186 10.32 12.84 -12.24
CA LYS A 186 11.33 12.83 -11.17
C LYS A 186 11.13 11.68 -10.19
N VAL A 187 12.24 11.03 -9.84
CA VAL A 187 12.34 10.06 -8.75
C VAL A 187 13.20 10.65 -7.64
N THR A 188 12.70 10.67 -6.42
CA THR A 188 13.43 11.10 -5.22
C THR A 188 13.67 9.91 -4.30
N ALA A 189 14.94 9.58 -4.02
CA ALA A 189 15.30 8.54 -3.05
C ALA A 189 15.32 9.11 -1.62
N VAL A 190 14.65 8.42 -0.70
CA VAL A 190 14.57 8.87 0.71
C VAL A 190 15.35 7.92 1.61
N HIS A 191 16.20 8.47 2.49
CA HIS A 191 17.15 7.71 3.29
C HIS A 191 17.53 8.41 4.60
N LYS A 192 18.31 7.73 5.47
CA LYS A 192 18.94 8.31 6.68
C LYS A 192 20.48 8.07 6.67
N ALA A 193 21.11 8.22 5.52
CA ALA A 193 22.54 7.92 5.31
C ALA A 193 23.51 8.81 6.12
N ASN A 194 23.05 9.95 6.64
CA ASN A 194 23.83 10.77 7.57
C ASN A 194 24.05 10.08 8.94
N ILE A 195 23.19 9.14 9.32
CA ILE A 195 23.28 8.32 10.54
C ILE A 195 23.69 6.90 10.21
N MET A 196 22.91 6.19 9.38
CA MET A 196 23.12 4.79 9.05
C MET A 196 24.01 4.66 7.81
N LYS A 197 25.35 4.73 8.03
CA LYS A 197 26.35 4.77 6.97
C LYS A 197 26.43 3.51 6.11
N PHE A 198 26.13 2.34 6.68
CA PHE A 198 26.33 1.04 6.04
C PHE A 198 25.04 0.45 5.46
N THR A 199 23.87 0.79 5.99
CA THR A 199 22.58 0.39 5.44
C THR A 199 22.03 1.46 4.52
N ASP A 200 21.63 2.60 5.04
CA ASP A 200 21.07 3.69 4.23
C ASP A 200 22.10 4.34 3.31
N GLY A 201 23.40 4.32 3.71
CA GLY A 201 24.50 4.74 2.82
C GLY A 201 24.68 3.80 1.63
N LEU A 202 24.49 2.48 1.82
CA LEU A 202 24.45 1.51 0.72
C LEU A 202 23.24 1.79 -0.17
N TYR A 203 22.04 1.95 0.42
CA TYR A 203 20.81 2.29 -0.31
C TYR A 203 21.02 3.51 -1.21
N LEU A 204 21.51 4.63 -0.65
CA LEU A 204 21.75 5.86 -1.39
C LEU A 204 22.76 5.69 -2.54
N ARG A 205 23.87 4.97 -2.28
CA ARG A 205 24.89 4.71 -3.32
C ARG A 205 24.30 3.92 -4.48
N VAL A 206 23.59 2.83 -4.19
CA VAL A 206 22.97 1.99 -5.23
C VAL A 206 21.86 2.74 -5.96
N ALA A 207 21.06 3.56 -5.25
CA ALA A 207 20.03 4.39 -5.88
C ALA A 207 20.65 5.38 -6.91
N ARG A 208 21.80 6.00 -6.58
CA ARG A 208 22.52 6.87 -7.50
C ARG A 208 23.13 6.13 -8.69
N GLU A 209 23.59 4.89 -8.49
CA GLU A 209 24.08 4.02 -9.58
C GLU A 209 22.94 3.72 -10.57
N VAL A 210 21.78 3.29 -10.08
CA VAL A 210 20.59 3.03 -10.92
C VAL A 210 20.11 4.31 -11.61
N ALA A 211 20.10 5.45 -10.92
CA ALA A 211 19.73 6.73 -11.52
C ALA A 211 20.64 7.12 -12.69
N ALA A 212 21.94 6.85 -12.59
CA ALA A 212 22.88 7.09 -13.70
C ALA A 212 22.60 6.20 -14.93
N GLU A 213 22.01 5.03 -14.74
CA GLU A 213 21.55 4.13 -15.80
C GLU A 213 20.21 4.58 -16.44
N ASN A 214 19.48 5.52 -15.79
CA ASN A 214 18.15 6.01 -16.19
C ASN A 214 18.13 7.55 -16.38
N PRO A 215 18.95 8.14 -17.28
CA PRO A 215 19.15 9.59 -17.40
C PRO A 215 17.94 10.36 -17.97
N ASP A 216 16.94 9.68 -18.46
CA ASP A 216 15.70 10.25 -19.01
C ASP A 216 14.74 10.76 -17.91
N ILE A 217 14.93 10.35 -16.65
CA ILE A 217 14.13 10.77 -15.50
C ILE A 217 15.04 11.51 -14.50
N ALA A 218 14.62 12.69 -14.07
CA ALA A 218 15.35 13.45 -13.07
C ALA A 218 15.44 12.68 -11.74
N PHE A 219 16.58 12.80 -11.07
CA PHE A 219 16.81 12.12 -9.79
C PHE A 219 17.36 13.09 -8.75
N ASP A 220 16.85 13.00 -7.53
CA ASP A 220 17.46 13.61 -6.34
C ASP A 220 17.30 12.70 -5.12
N ASP A 221 17.86 13.11 -4.00
CA ASP A 221 17.73 12.38 -2.73
C ASP A 221 17.44 13.31 -1.56
N ARG A 222 16.76 12.79 -0.54
CA ARG A 222 16.40 13.51 0.69
C ARG A 222 16.62 12.64 1.92
N ILE A 223 17.08 13.28 2.99
CA ILE A 223 17.08 12.69 4.33
C ILE A 223 15.63 12.62 4.83
N VAL A 224 15.22 11.49 5.41
CA VAL A 224 13.82 11.16 5.71
C VAL A 224 13.11 12.19 6.60
N ASP A 225 13.76 12.71 7.63
CA ASP A 225 13.18 13.75 8.48
C ASP A 225 13.00 15.09 7.74
N ASN A 226 13.93 15.42 6.85
CA ASN A 226 13.78 16.56 5.95
C ASN A 226 12.63 16.30 4.96
N MET A 227 12.50 15.08 4.43
CA MET A 227 11.40 14.70 3.53
C MET A 227 10.03 14.87 4.21
N CYS A 228 9.88 14.47 5.46
CA CYS A 228 8.64 14.68 6.22
C CYS A 228 8.25 16.17 6.29
N MET A 229 9.22 17.04 6.56
CA MET A 229 8.99 18.48 6.59
C MET A 229 8.63 19.03 5.19
N GLN A 230 9.37 18.62 4.16
CA GLN A 230 9.18 19.06 2.78
C GLN A 230 7.79 18.68 2.25
N LEU A 231 7.34 17.45 2.49
CA LEU A 231 6.01 16.99 2.07
C LEU A 231 4.89 17.85 2.64
N VAL A 232 5.01 18.30 3.89
CA VAL A 232 4.00 19.17 4.52
C VAL A 232 4.07 20.61 4.01
N GLN A 233 5.24 21.07 3.58
CA GLN A 233 5.44 22.46 3.14
C GLN A 233 5.31 22.67 1.64
N ARG A 234 5.79 21.71 0.83
CA ARG A 234 5.94 21.82 -0.63
C ARG A 234 5.78 20.47 -1.32
N PRO A 235 4.62 19.78 -1.15
CA PRO A 235 4.39 18.48 -1.78
C PRO A 235 4.49 18.53 -3.31
N GLU A 236 4.17 19.66 -3.92
CA GLU A 236 4.21 19.90 -5.37
C GLU A 236 5.62 19.82 -5.98
N GLU A 237 6.69 19.89 -5.18
CA GLU A 237 8.06 19.70 -5.63
C GLU A 237 8.42 18.22 -5.89
N TYR A 238 7.56 17.28 -5.45
CA TYR A 238 7.81 15.84 -5.48
C TYR A 238 6.83 15.14 -6.43
N ASP A 239 7.32 14.09 -7.10
CA ASP A 239 6.58 13.36 -8.12
C ASP A 239 6.48 11.87 -7.77
N LEU A 240 7.63 11.17 -7.69
CA LEU A 240 7.69 9.81 -7.21
C LEU A 240 8.80 9.66 -6.16
N LEU A 241 8.46 9.09 -5.01
CA LEU A 241 9.39 8.80 -3.93
C LEU A 241 9.70 7.31 -3.88
N VAL A 242 10.99 6.93 -3.80
CA VAL A 242 11.41 5.56 -3.56
C VAL A 242 12.09 5.44 -2.21
N LEU A 243 11.66 4.45 -1.39
CA LEU A 243 12.05 4.37 0.02
C LEU A 243 12.32 2.93 0.46
N PRO A 244 13.25 2.73 1.45
CA PRO A 244 13.28 1.52 2.26
C PRO A 244 11.94 1.26 2.94
N ASN A 245 11.73 0.04 3.40
CA ASN A 245 10.46 -0.49 3.87
C ASN A 245 9.81 0.37 4.98
N LEU A 246 10.50 0.58 6.09
CA LEU A 246 9.93 1.32 7.22
C LEU A 246 9.61 2.78 6.87
N TYR A 247 10.49 3.46 6.15
CA TYR A 247 10.23 4.85 5.76
C TYR A 247 9.08 4.95 4.78
N GLY A 248 8.98 4.00 3.86
CA GLY A 248 7.87 3.92 2.92
C GLY A 248 6.52 3.73 3.63
N ASP A 249 6.49 2.94 4.71
CA ASP A 249 5.29 2.77 5.53
C ASP A 249 4.87 4.08 6.21
N ILE A 250 5.81 4.72 6.91
CA ILE A 250 5.53 5.95 7.65
C ILE A 250 5.12 7.09 6.71
N LEU A 251 5.87 7.30 5.62
CA LEU A 251 5.61 8.41 4.71
C LEU A 251 4.35 8.21 3.87
N SER A 252 3.98 6.97 3.55
CA SER A 252 2.73 6.74 2.83
C SER A 252 1.50 7.08 3.65
N ASP A 253 1.52 6.84 4.97
CA ASP A 253 0.43 7.24 5.86
C ASP A 253 0.39 8.75 6.07
N LEU A 254 1.57 9.40 6.15
CA LEU A 254 1.65 10.87 6.13
C LEU A 254 1.00 11.43 4.84
N CYS A 255 1.37 10.90 3.67
CA CYS A 255 0.82 11.33 2.40
C CYS A 255 -0.68 11.03 2.27
N ALA A 256 -1.13 9.87 2.79
CA ALA A 256 -2.57 9.57 2.85
C ALA A 256 -3.32 10.61 3.71
N GLY A 257 -2.73 11.04 4.84
CA GLY A 257 -3.28 12.13 5.66
C GLY A 257 -3.37 13.46 4.89
N MET A 258 -2.41 13.74 4.01
CA MET A 258 -2.41 14.96 3.19
C MET A 258 -3.53 14.98 2.13
N ILE A 259 -3.96 13.84 1.64
CA ILE A 259 -5.01 13.72 0.63
C ILE A 259 -6.42 13.47 1.20
N GLY A 260 -6.57 13.51 2.53
CA GLY A 260 -7.87 13.36 3.21
C GLY A 260 -8.04 12.09 4.02
N GLY A 261 -7.01 11.25 4.11
CA GLY A 261 -6.97 10.06 4.96
C GLY A 261 -6.96 8.74 4.19
N LEU A 262 -6.86 7.65 4.95
CA LEU A 262 -6.73 6.30 4.41
C LEU A 262 -7.95 5.83 3.59
N GLY A 263 -9.12 6.42 3.79
CA GLY A 263 -10.36 6.07 3.06
C GLY A 263 -10.35 6.41 1.56
N VAL A 264 -9.35 7.19 1.11
CA VAL A 264 -9.14 7.55 -0.30
C VAL A 264 -7.75 7.16 -0.80
N ALA A 265 -7.01 6.34 -0.04
CA ALA A 265 -5.63 5.95 -0.34
C ALA A 265 -5.58 4.51 -0.90
N PRO A 266 -5.41 4.33 -2.21
CA PRO A 266 -5.23 3.02 -2.83
C PRO A 266 -3.82 2.48 -2.63
N GLY A 267 -3.66 1.18 -2.90
CA GLY A 267 -2.36 0.54 -2.90
C GLY A 267 -2.28 -0.65 -3.85
N ALA A 268 -1.05 -0.99 -4.20
CA ALA A 268 -0.73 -2.19 -4.98
C ALA A 268 0.63 -2.75 -4.55
N ASN A 269 0.79 -4.06 -4.60
CA ASN A 269 2.03 -4.76 -4.35
C ASN A 269 2.43 -5.51 -5.61
N PHE A 270 3.70 -5.39 -6.01
CA PHE A 270 4.23 -5.93 -7.26
C PHE A 270 5.40 -6.88 -7.01
N GLY A 271 5.36 -8.01 -7.68
CA GLY A 271 6.45 -8.95 -7.86
C GLY A 271 6.68 -9.24 -9.34
N ASP A 272 7.54 -10.20 -9.64
CA ASP A 272 7.80 -10.60 -11.02
C ASP A 272 6.59 -11.40 -11.58
N GLY A 273 5.78 -10.76 -12.42
CA GLY A 273 4.57 -11.34 -13.00
C GLY A 273 3.38 -11.49 -12.06
N ILE A 274 3.45 -10.90 -10.86
CA ILE A 274 2.36 -10.94 -9.87
C ILE A 274 2.07 -9.52 -9.38
N ALA A 275 0.78 -9.18 -9.26
CA ALA A 275 0.33 -7.93 -8.67
C ALA A 275 -0.89 -8.15 -7.76
N ILE A 276 -0.88 -7.57 -6.57
CA ILE A 276 -2.01 -7.58 -5.63
C ILE A 276 -2.42 -6.15 -5.32
N PHE A 277 -3.69 -5.84 -5.56
CA PHE A 277 -4.30 -4.54 -5.35
C PHE A 277 -5.10 -4.55 -4.05
N GLU A 278 -4.81 -3.62 -3.16
CA GLU A 278 -5.41 -3.55 -1.83
C GLU A 278 -5.51 -2.10 -1.32
N PRO A 279 -6.53 -1.73 -0.53
CA PRO A 279 -6.55 -0.42 0.11
C PRO A 279 -5.47 -0.33 1.21
N THR A 280 -5.05 0.88 1.51
CA THR A 280 -4.02 1.12 2.55
C THR A 280 -4.54 0.90 3.97
N HIS A 281 -5.84 1.12 4.20
CA HIS A 281 -6.46 1.00 5.53
C HIS A 281 -6.63 -0.45 6.01
N GLY A 282 -6.78 -0.64 7.33
CA GLY A 282 -7.07 -1.94 7.96
C GLY A 282 -8.55 -2.34 7.89
N SER A 283 -8.86 -3.50 8.46
CA SER A 283 -10.15 -4.18 8.40
C SER A 283 -11.28 -3.56 9.23
N ALA A 284 -10.99 -2.64 10.16
CA ALA A 284 -11.96 -1.94 11.01
C ALA A 284 -13.11 -2.83 11.55
N PRO A 285 -12.83 -3.94 12.27
CA PRO A 285 -13.80 -4.99 12.59
C PRO A 285 -15.02 -4.48 13.36
N LYS A 286 -14.89 -3.36 14.10
CA LYS A 286 -16.02 -2.74 14.82
C LYS A 286 -17.14 -2.23 13.91
N TYR A 287 -16.88 -2.10 12.61
CA TYR A 287 -17.86 -1.64 11.61
C TYR A 287 -18.34 -2.76 10.67
N ALA A 288 -17.87 -3.98 10.86
CA ALA A 288 -18.25 -5.12 10.03
C ALA A 288 -19.77 -5.29 9.95
N GLY A 289 -20.32 -5.52 8.75
CA GLY A 289 -21.74 -5.72 8.50
C GLY A 289 -22.62 -4.49 8.68
N GLN A 290 -22.06 -3.28 8.83
CA GLN A 290 -22.84 -2.07 9.07
C GLN A 290 -23.10 -1.23 7.82
N ASN A 291 -22.57 -1.63 6.66
CA ASN A 291 -22.68 -0.85 5.41
C ASN A 291 -22.31 0.64 5.61
N LYS A 292 -21.18 0.92 6.28
CA LYS A 292 -20.86 2.26 6.76
C LYS A 292 -19.50 2.80 6.30
N VAL A 293 -18.56 1.91 5.98
CA VAL A 293 -17.17 2.27 5.71
C VAL A 293 -17.02 2.77 4.27
N ASN A 294 -16.14 3.76 4.09
CA ASN A 294 -15.85 4.34 2.80
C ASN A 294 -15.16 3.32 1.85
N PRO A 295 -15.77 2.99 0.69
CA PRO A 295 -15.20 2.02 -0.24
C PRO A 295 -14.20 2.61 -1.24
N ILE A 296 -14.01 3.93 -1.27
CA ILE A 296 -13.28 4.63 -2.33
C ILE A 296 -11.83 4.15 -2.43
N ALA A 297 -11.12 3.94 -1.31
CA ALA A 297 -9.75 3.43 -1.35
C ALA A 297 -9.65 2.05 -2.03
N MET A 298 -10.60 1.16 -1.75
CA MET A 298 -10.68 -0.15 -2.39
C MET A 298 -11.04 -0.04 -3.87
N MET A 299 -11.96 0.84 -4.23
CA MET A 299 -12.35 1.10 -5.62
C MET A 299 -11.19 1.73 -6.41
N LEU A 300 -10.44 2.66 -5.84
CA LEU A 300 -9.23 3.20 -6.45
C LEU A 300 -8.13 2.14 -6.60
N SER A 301 -8.04 1.16 -5.67
CA SER A 301 -7.15 0.01 -5.85
C SER A 301 -7.62 -0.88 -7.02
N GLY A 302 -8.92 -1.08 -7.18
CA GLY A 302 -9.51 -1.72 -8.37
C GLY A 302 -9.22 -0.96 -9.66
N MET A 303 -9.24 0.38 -9.64
CA MET A 303 -8.83 1.21 -10.78
C MET A 303 -7.34 1.02 -11.13
N LEU A 304 -6.46 0.89 -10.13
CA LEU A 304 -5.04 0.53 -10.38
C LEU A 304 -4.91 -0.85 -11.00
N MET A 305 -5.77 -1.81 -10.61
CA MET A 305 -5.83 -3.14 -11.23
C MET A 305 -6.24 -3.05 -12.71
N LEU A 306 -7.26 -2.25 -13.05
CA LEU A 306 -7.64 -2.01 -14.46
C LEU A 306 -6.47 -1.46 -15.28
N ARG A 307 -5.72 -0.49 -14.74
CA ARG A 307 -4.53 0.04 -15.40
C ARG A 307 -3.44 -1.02 -15.60
N HIS A 308 -3.27 -1.93 -14.65
CA HIS A 308 -2.33 -3.04 -14.75
C HIS A 308 -2.75 -4.06 -15.82
N LEU A 309 -4.04 -4.30 -15.95
CA LEU A 309 -4.65 -5.17 -16.98
C LEU A 309 -4.74 -4.49 -18.36
N GLU A 310 -4.13 -3.30 -18.52
CA GLU A 310 -4.14 -2.49 -19.74
C GLU A 310 -5.54 -1.97 -20.15
N GLU A 311 -6.52 -2.06 -19.25
CA GLU A 311 -7.89 -1.53 -19.43
C GLU A 311 -7.95 -0.02 -19.11
N HIS A 312 -7.07 0.75 -19.77
CA HIS A 312 -6.85 2.18 -19.47
C HIS A 312 -8.13 3.03 -19.62
N SER A 313 -8.93 2.78 -20.66
CA SER A 313 -10.18 3.53 -20.87
C SER A 313 -11.19 3.29 -19.75
N ALA A 314 -11.33 2.04 -19.31
CA ALA A 314 -12.21 1.68 -18.19
C ALA A 314 -11.70 2.29 -16.87
N ALA A 315 -10.38 2.25 -16.62
CA ALA A 315 -9.76 2.87 -15.47
C ALA A 315 -10.00 4.39 -15.42
N ASP A 316 -9.84 5.08 -16.55
CA ASP A 316 -10.04 6.54 -16.64
C ASP A 316 -11.51 6.92 -16.44
N ARG A 317 -12.47 6.13 -16.96
CA ARG A 317 -13.89 6.35 -16.69
C ARG A 317 -14.22 6.13 -15.21
N MET A 318 -13.69 5.04 -14.62
CA MET A 318 -13.89 4.74 -13.21
C MET A 318 -13.32 5.83 -12.30
N GLU A 319 -12.08 6.30 -12.56
CA GLU A 319 -11.47 7.39 -11.79
C GLU A 319 -12.30 8.68 -11.89
N ARG A 320 -12.79 9.04 -13.08
CA ARG A 320 -13.65 10.21 -13.26
C ARG A 320 -14.98 10.08 -12.54
N ALA A 321 -15.63 8.92 -12.60
CA ALA A 321 -16.89 8.67 -11.89
C ALA A 321 -16.72 8.81 -10.36
N ILE A 322 -15.64 8.24 -9.82
CA ILE A 322 -15.27 8.38 -8.39
C ILE A 322 -15.04 9.87 -8.05
N ALA A 323 -14.26 10.58 -8.86
CA ALA A 323 -13.95 11.99 -8.63
C ALA A 323 -15.21 12.88 -8.67
N GLU A 324 -16.18 12.58 -9.54
CA GLU A 324 -17.45 13.31 -9.59
C GLU A 324 -18.32 13.09 -8.36
N VAL A 325 -18.45 11.84 -7.89
CA VAL A 325 -19.19 11.53 -6.66
C VAL A 325 -18.55 12.23 -5.45
N ILE A 326 -17.22 12.24 -5.36
CA ILE A 326 -16.49 12.95 -4.32
C ILE A 326 -16.75 14.46 -4.40
N ARG A 327 -16.65 15.05 -5.60
CA ARG A 327 -16.83 16.49 -5.82
C ARG A 327 -18.25 16.96 -5.47
N GLU A 328 -19.26 16.16 -5.78
CA GLU A 328 -20.66 16.47 -5.44
C GLU A 328 -20.88 16.39 -3.93
N GLY A 329 -20.25 15.44 -3.23
CA GLY A 329 -20.32 15.28 -1.78
C GLY A 329 -21.70 14.86 -1.25
N GLU A 330 -22.64 14.51 -2.15
CA GLU A 330 -24.00 14.09 -1.80
C GLU A 330 -24.02 12.62 -1.39
N SER A 331 -23.53 11.73 -2.24
CA SER A 331 -23.53 10.27 -2.02
C SER A 331 -22.17 9.80 -1.51
N VAL A 332 -21.74 10.31 -0.36
CA VAL A 332 -20.47 9.96 0.30
C VAL A 332 -20.71 9.51 1.74
N THR A 333 -19.79 8.71 2.25
CA THR A 333 -19.83 8.20 3.63
C THR A 333 -19.57 9.28 4.68
N TYR A 334 -19.84 8.97 5.93
CA TYR A 334 -19.80 9.89 7.08
C TYR A 334 -18.43 10.57 7.28
N ASP A 335 -17.33 9.90 6.92
CA ASP A 335 -15.95 10.41 7.06
C ASP A 335 -15.64 11.53 6.04
N MET A 336 -16.38 11.56 4.94
CA MET A 336 -16.25 12.58 3.90
C MET A 336 -17.24 13.76 4.07
N LYS A 337 -18.22 13.62 4.95
CA LYS A 337 -19.17 14.71 5.25
C LYS A 337 -18.54 15.79 6.15
N PRO A 338 -19.12 17.01 6.19
CA PRO A 338 -18.66 18.07 7.09
C PRO A 338 -18.66 17.70 8.57
N SER A 339 -19.60 16.86 8.99
CA SER A 339 -19.70 16.29 10.34
C SER A 339 -19.83 14.79 10.27
N ARG A 340 -19.29 14.06 11.25
CA ARG A 340 -19.43 12.60 11.35
C ARG A 340 -20.87 12.13 11.61
N ASP A 341 -21.70 13.00 12.17
CA ASP A 341 -23.09 12.74 12.50
C ASP A 341 -24.05 13.33 11.44
N ASP A 342 -23.56 13.66 10.26
CA ASP A 342 -24.35 14.20 9.17
C ASP A 342 -25.38 13.14 8.71
N PRO A 343 -26.70 13.42 8.84
CA PRO A 343 -27.74 12.44 8.51
C PRO A 343 -27.85 12.17 7.00
N THR A 344 -27.20 12.96 6.17
CA THR A 344 -27.16 12.75 4.70
C THR A 344 -26.01 11.83 4.27
N ALA A 345 -25.20 11.34 5.22
CA ALA A 345 -24.19 10.34 4.91
C ALA A 345 -24.83 9.04 4.44
N VAL A 346 -24.28 8.46 3.37
CA VAL A 346 -24.75 7.19 2.82
C VAL A 346 -23.84 6.04 3.23
N GLY A 347 -24.28 4.81 2.97
CA GLY A 347 -23.51 3.61 3.25
C GLY A 347 -22.55 3.23 2.13
N THR A 348 -21.79 2.16 2.39
CA THR A 348 -20.80 1.58 1.46
C THR A 348 -21.42 1.22 0.10
N SER A 349 -22.60 0.56 0.12
CA SER A 349 -23.29 0.11 -1.09
C SER A 349 -23.86 1.27 -1.90
N GLU A 350 -24.37 2.31 -1.23
CA GLU A 350 -24.96 3.48 -1.88
C GLU A 350 -23.88 4.34 -2.57
N VAL A 351 -22.65 4.38 -2.03
CA VAL A 351 -21.52 5.00 -2.73
C VAL A 351 -21.24 4.24 -4.05
N ALA A 352 -21.27 2.91 -4.02
CA ALA A 352 -21.10 2.11 -5.24
C ALA A 352 -22.19 2.38 -6.25
N ASP A 353 -23.47 2.45 -5.81
CA ASP A 353 -24.60 2.77 -6.69
C ASP A 353 -24.45 4.14 -7.37
N ALA A 354 -24.00 5.15 -6.61
CA ALA A 354 -23.76 6.48 -7.16
C ALA A 354 -22.63 6.49 -8.22
N ILE A 355 -21.53 5.76 -7.98
CA ILE A 355 -20.42 5.65 -8.93
C ILE A 355 -20.87 4.88 -10.19
N ILE A 356 -21.64 3.80 -10.05
CA ILE A 356 -22.22 3.06 -11.19
C ILE A 356 -23.09 3.97 -12.03
N GLY A 357 -23.98 4.76 -11.40
CA GLY A 357 -24.81 5.72 -12.11
C GLY A 357 -24.00 6.77 -12.90
N LYS A 358 -22.82 7.19 -12.39
CA LYS A 358 -21.91 8.08 -13.14
C LYS A 358 -21.25 7.35 -14.31
N LEU A 359 -20.86 6.09 -14.14
CA LEU A 359 -20.26 5.29 -15.22
C LEU A 359 -21.21 5.12 -16.41
N GLU A 360 -22.51 4.93 -16.18
CA GLU A 360 -23.52 4.81 -17.24
C GLU A 360 -23.65 6.07 -18.10
N VAL A 361 -23.33 7.24 -17.54
CA VAL A 361 -23.38 8.52 -18.26
C VAL A 361 -22.09 8.82 -19.02
N LEU A 362 -20.97 8.21 -18.60
CA LEU A 362 -19.64 8.43 -19.17
C LEU A 362 -19.28 7.46 -20.33
N VAL A 363 -20.24 6.69 -20.80
CA VAL A 363 -20.07 5.73 -21.93
C VAL A 363 -19.83 6.44 -23.27
#